data_5689a6085dd95d53bbf23a525b29e85a
#
_entry.id   5689a6085dd95d53bbf23a525b29e85a
#
_cell.length_a   1.000
_cell.length_b   1.000
_cell.length_c   1.000
_cell.angle_alpha   90.00
_cell.angle_beta   90.00
_cell.angle_gamma   90.00
#
_symmetry.space_group_name_H-M   'P 1'
#
loop_
_entity.id
_entity.type
_entity.pdbx_description
1 polymer ?
#
loop_
_entity_poly.entity_id
_entity_poly.type
_entity_poly.pdbx_seq_one_letter_code
_entity_poly.pdbx_strand_id
1 'polypeptide(L)'
;MNTFKPVLTEYIDHQDCHTLSFYKSVGGYTALEKTLKMNPEDVIQEVKDSNLRGRGGAGFSTGVKWGFIPKDSNKPKYLINNADESEPGTFKDRLLMNKAPHQMLEGMIIAAYAIGCHTSFIYIRGEFYKEYKILEKTIAEAYENNILGQNILGSNYNLDVVIHRGAGAYICGEETGLIESLEGKRGWPRIKPPFPAIEGYLQSPTIVNNVETLSCCLLYTSPSPRDLSTSRMPSSA
;
A
#
# COMPACT_ATOMS: atom_id res chain seq x y z
N MET A 1 -31.10 12.33 -9.16
CA MET A 1 -30.03 11.34 -9.42
C MET A 1 -29.02 11.48 -8.29
N ASN A 2 -28.79 10.45 -7.47
CA ASN A 2 -27.69 10.48 -6.52
C ASN A 2 -26.39 10.43 -7.32
N THR A 3 -25.71 11.57 -7.44
CA THR A 3 -24.38 11.62 -8.06
C THR A 3 -23.41 10.93 -7.10
N PHE A 4 -22.90 9.77 -7.50
CA PHE A 4 -21.83 9.09 -6.78
C PHE A 4 -20.63 10.03 -6.68
N LYS A 5 -20.18 10.33 -5.46
CA LYS A 5 -18.98 11.14 -5.24
C LYS A 5 -17.76 10.19 -5.16
N PRO A 6 -16.80 10.30 -6.07
CA PRO A 6 -15.60 9.47 -5.99
C PRO A 6 -14.80 9.80 -4.71
N VAL A 7 -14.22 8.77 -4.08
CA VAL A 7 -13.44 8.92 -2.84
C VAL A 7 -11.96 8.92 -3.15
N LEU A 8 -11.44 7.82 -3.70
CA LEU A 8 -10.01 7.69 -4.04
C LEU A 8 -9.55 8.64 -5.14
N THR A 9 -10.48 9.01 -6.02
CA THR A 9 -10.22 9.79 -7.22
C THR A 9 -10.85 11.19 -7.16
N GLU A 10 -11.18 11.67 -5.96
CA GLU A 10 -11.86 12.96 -5.76
C GLU A 10 -11.10 14.14 -6.41
N TYR A 11 -9.78 14.08 -6.39
CA TYR A 11 -8.91 15.18 -6.84
C TYR A 11 -8.10 14.90 -8.09
N ILE A 12 -8.35 13.79 -8.80
CA ILE A 12 -7.50 13.37 -9.94
C ILE A 12 -7.48 14.34 -11.13
N ASP A 13 -8.49 15.20 -11.25
CA ASP A 13 -8.58 16.21 -12.30
C ASP A 13 -7.85 17.51 -11.94
N HIS A 14 -7.41 17.67 -10.68
CA HIS A 14 -6.61 18.82 -10.29
C HIS A 14 -5.20 18.71 -10.87
N GLN A 15 -4.69 19.82 -11.43
CA GLN A 15 -3.39 19.83 -12.11
C GLN A 15 -2.24 19.34 -11.22
N ASP A 16 -2.23 19.75 -9.95
CA ASP A 16 -1.16 19.51 -9.00
C ASP A 16 -1.45 18.34 -8.04
N CYS A 17 -2.48 17.52 -8.32
CA CYS A 17 -2.95 16.43 -7.45
C CYS A 17 -1.83 15.44 -7.02
N HIS A 18 -0.75 15.36 -7.80
CA HIS A 18 0.38 14.48 -7.55
C HIS A 18 1.46 15.09 -6.62
N THR A 19 1.34 16.35 -6.23
CA THR A 19 2.34 17.06 -5.42
C THR A 19 2.08 16.94 -3.93
N LEU A 20 3.15 16.94 -3.13
CA LEU A 20 3.07 16.93 -1.67
C LEU A 20 2.30 18.13 -1.12
N SER A 21 2.53 19.32 -1.68
CA SER A 21 1.88 20.55 -1.23
C SER A 21 0.37 20.49 -1.41
N PHE A 22 -0.10 20.02 -2.57
CA PHE A 22 -1.53 19.84 -2.81
C PHE A 22 -2.10 18.77 -1.87
N TYR A 23 -1.44 17.62 -1.74
CA TYR A 23 -1.93 16.53 -0.89
C TYR A 23 -2.08 16.98 0.57
N LYS A 24 -1.11 17.72 1.12
CA LYS A 24 -1.22 18.33 2.46
C LYS A 24 -2.37 19.33 2.56
N SER A 25 -2.62 20.14 1.52
CA SER A 25 -3.69 21.16 1.53
C SER A 25 -5.09 20.57 1.61
N VAL A 26 -5.28 19.33 1.18
CA VAL A 26 -6.55 18.59 1.25
C VAL A 26 -6.62 17.60 2.43
N GLY A 27 -5.72 17.73 3.40
CA GLY A 27 -5.70 16.92 4.62
C GLY A 27 -4.85 15.64 4.55
N GLY A 28 -4.02 15.50 3.52
CA GLY A 28 -3.11 14.38 3.41
C GLY A 28 -2.13 14.27 4.58
N TYR A 29 -1.76 13.04 4.92
CA TYR A 29 -0.92 12.63 6.06
C TYR A 29 -1.55 12.80 7.46
N THR A 30 -2.77 13.34 7.57
CA THR A 30 -3.46 13.44 8.87
C THR A 30 -3.87 12.05 9.41
N ALA A 31 -4.20 11.11 8.53
CA ALA A 31 -4.47 9.74 8.91
C ALA A 31 -3.21 9.05 9.45
N LEU A 32 -2.05 9.29 8.84
CA LEU A 32 -0.76 8.80 9.34
C LEU A 32 -0.41 9.38 10.71
N GLU A 33 -0.59 10.70 10.92
CA GLU A 33 -0.35 11.35 12.21
C GLU A 33 -1.22 10.76 13.32
N LYS A 34 -2.48 10.43 13.02
CA LYS A 34 -3.37 9.72 13.94
C LYS A 34 -2.84 8.30 14.21
N THR A 35 -2.53 7.57 13.15
CA THR A 35 -2.06 6.17 13.22
C THR A 35 -0.81 6.02 14.08
N LEU A 36 0.17 6.92 13.95
CA LEU A 36 1.42 6.87 14.72
C LEU A 36 1.22 7.09 16.24
N LYS A 37 0.03 7.51 16.67
CA LYS A 37 -0.36 7.65 18.09
C LYS A 37 -1.15 6.44 18.60
N MET A 38 -1.54 5.51 17.73
CA MET A 38 -2.29 4.30 18.07
C MET A 38 -1.35 3.12 18.31
N ASN A 39 -1.84 2.08 18.99
CA ASN A 39 -1.11 0.82 18.98
C ASN A 39 -1.26 0.12 17.62
N PRO A 40 -0.22 -0.55 17.11
CA PRO A 40 -0.29 -1.26 15.83
C PRO A 40 -1.45 -2.26 15.72
N GLU A 41 -1.79 -2.95 16.81
CA GLU A 41 -2.92 -3.89 16.85
C GLU A 41 -4.26 -3.20 16.67
N ASP A 42 -4.43 -2.01 17.23
CA ASP A 42 -5.68 -1.23 17.09
C ASP A 42 -5.86 -0.79 15.63
N VAL A 43 -4.77 -0.44 14.93
CA VAL A 43 -4.80 -0.14 13.50
C VAL A 43 -5.22 -1.36 12.68
N ILE A 44 -4.67 -2.55 12.97
CA ILE A 44 -5.09 -3.80 12.33
C ILE A 44 -6.58 -4.06 12.58
N GLN A 45 -7.06 -3.79 13.80
CA GLN A 45 -8.46 -4.00 14.14
C GLN A 45 -9.37 -3.02 13.40
N GLU A 46 -9.03 -1.72 13.32
CA GLU A 46 -9.78 -0.75 12.49
C GLU A 46 -9.90 -1.20 11.02
N VAL A 47 -8.79 -1.71 10.44
CA VAL A 47 -8.81 -2.22 9.07
C VAL A 47 -9.64 -3.51 8.92
N LYS A 48 -9.69 -4.37 9.96
CA LYS A 48 -10.61 -5.52 9.97
C LYS A 48 -12.07 -5.08 10.03
N ASP A 49 -12.38 -4.15 10.91
CA ASP A 49 -13.76 -3.67 11.15
C ASP A 49 -14.30 -2.91 9.93
N SER A 50 -13.42 -2.24 9.18
CA SER A 50 -13.76 -1.60 7.90
C SER A 50 -14.16 -2.60 6.80
N ASN A 51 -13.86 -3.88 6.99
CA ASN A 51 -14.05 -4.95 5.99
C ASN A 51 -13.35 -4.66 4.64
N LEU A 52 -12.23 -3.92 4.67
CA LEU A 52 -11.43 -3.66 3.46
C LEU A 52 -10.96 -4.97 2.84
N ARG A 53 -11.34 -5.17 1.58
CA ARG A 53 -10.92 -6.32 0.78
C ARG A 53 -9.81 -5.94 -0.18
N GLY A 54 -8.89 -6.87 -0.40
CA GLY A 54 -7.81 -6.71 -1.38
C GLY A 54 -8.33 -6.44 -2.80
N ARG A 55 -7.74 -5.45 -3.45
CA ARG A 55 -8.10 -4.99 -4.80
C ARG A 55 -7.17 -5.55 -5.90
N GLY A 56 -6.33 -6.51 -5.54
CA GLY A 56 -5.43 -7.19 -6.50
C GLY A 56 -6.04 -8.43 -7.18
N GLY A 57 -7.35 -8.67 -7.05
CA GLY A 57 -8.08 -9.77 -7.68
C GLY A 57 -8.68 -10.78 -6.70
N ALA A 58 -7.95 -11.23 -5.68
CA ALA A 58 -8.41 -12.30 -4.77
C ALA A 58 -9.47 -11.87 -3.74
N GLY A 59 -9.65 -10.58 -3.49
CA GLY A 59 -10.67 -10.06 -2.57
C GLY A 59 -10.50 -10.48 -1.10
N PHE A 60 -9.31 -10.94 -0.69
CA PHE A 60 -9.06 -11.36 0.68
C PHE A 60 -9.10 -10.18 1.66
N SER A 61 -9.60 -10.40 2.90
CA SER A 61 -9.66 -9.34 3.92
C SER A 61 -8.26 -8.82 4.26
N THR A 62 -8.05 -7.51 4.08
CA THR A 62 -6.75 -6.86 4.27
C THR A 62 -6.31 -6.91 5.74
N GLY A 63 -7.18 -6.55 6.67
CA GLY A 63 -6.86 -6.56 8.10
C GLY A 63 -6.64 -7.98 8.64
N VAL A 64 -7.35 -8.98 8.12
CA VAL A 64 -7.09 -10.39 8.47
C VAL A 64 -5.72 -10.82 7.96
N LYS A 65 -5.36 -10.45 6.73
CA LYS A 65 -4.03 -10.74 6.15
C LYS A 65 -2.90 -10.14 6.99
N TRP A 66 -3.05 -8.90 7.45
CA TRP A 66 -2.05 -8.26 8.32
C TRP A 66 -1.89 -8.97 9.66
N GLY A 67 -3.00 -9.51 10.19
CA GLY A 67 -2.98 -10.28 11.44
C GLY A 67 -2.25 -11.63 11.36
N PHE A 68 -1.88 -12.12 10.18
CA PHE A 68 -1.11 -13.36 10.03
C PHE A 68 0.39 -13.19 10.28
N ILE A 69 0.89 -11.96 10.37
CA ILE A 69 2.29 -11.71 10.70
C ILE A 69 2.57 -12.22 12.13
N PRO A 70 3.57 -13.10 12.32
CA PRO A 70 3.94 -13.58 13.65
C PRO A 70 4.45 -12.42 14.51
N LYS A 71 3.83 -12.24 15.70
CA LYS A 71 4.21 -11.16 16.61
C LYS A 71 5.60 -11.39 17.20
N ASP A 72 5.90 -12.63 17.55
CA ASP A 72 7.13 -13.03 18.26
C ASP A 72 8.28 -13.39 17.30
N SER A 73 8.18 -13.02 16.03
CA SER A 73 9.27 -13.27 15.08
C SER A 73 10.44 -12.33 15.31
N ASN A 74 11.63 -12.91 15.53
CA ASN A 74 12.89 -12.15 15.57
C ASN A 74 13.41 -11.77 14.16
N LYS A 75 12.75 -12.22 13.10
CA LYS A 75 13.09 -11.87 11.72
C LYS A 75 12.52 -10.49 11.38
N PRO A 76 13.18 -9.73 10.48
CA PRO A 76 12.59 -8.50 9.94
C PRO A 76 11.27 -8.80 9.25
N LYS A 77 10.34 -7.84 9.30
CA LYS A 77 9.05 -7.91 8.62
C LYS A 77 9.07 -7.00 7.42
N TYR A 78 8.48 -7.43 6.31
CA TYR A 78 8.47 -6.67 5.07
C TYR A 78 7.04 -6.40 4.59
N LEU A 79 6.86 -5.22 4.00
CA LEU A 79 5.68 -4.86 3.23
C LEU A 79 6.08 -4.67 1.77
N ILE A 80 5.34 -5.29 0.86
CA ILE A 80 5.52 -5.07 -0.58
C ILE A 80 4.23 -4.49 -1.14
N ASN A 81 4.33 -3.29 -1.70
CA ASN A 81 3.30 -2.69 -2.52
C ASN A 81 3.41 -3.28 -3.93
N ASN A 82 2.46 -4.14 -4.29
CA ASN A 82 2.39 -4.73 -5.62
C ASN A 82 1.80 -3.72 -6.61
N ALA A 83 2.68 -3.11 -7.38
CA ALA A 83 2.39 -2.18 -8.46
C ALA A 83 2.68 -2.82 -9.85
N ASP A 84 2.68 -4.14 -9.93
CA ASP A 84 2.70 -4.88 -11.21
C ASP A 84 1.26 -5.06 -11.73
N GLU A 85 0.75 -4.03 -12.39
CA GLU A 85 -0.56 -4.05 -13.02
C GLU A 85 -0.42 -4.50 -14.46
N SER A 86 -0.42 -5.83 -14.66
CA SER A 86 -0.16 -6.46 -15.96
C SER A 86 -1.40 -7.06 -16.61
N GLU A 87 -2.56 -7.09 -15.92
CA GLU A 87 -3.81 -7.60 -16.49
C GLU A 87 -4.30 -6.70 -17.62
N PRO A 88 -4.55 -7.23 -18.83
CA PRO A 88 -5.04 -6.45 -19.96
C PRO A 88 -6.32 -5.66 -19.66
N GLY A 89 -6.34 -4.38 -20.01
CA GLY A 89 -7.49 -3.49 -19.76
C GLY A 89 -7.55 -2.90 -18.34
N THR A 90 -6.66 -3.28 -17.44
CA THR A 90 -6.58 -2.72 -16.08
C THR A 90 -5.61 -1.54 -16.03
N PHE A 91 -6.03 -0.42 -15.44
CA PHE A 91 -5.24 0.81 -15.33
C PHE A 91 -5.51 1.63 -14.05
N LYS A 92 -6.19 1.05 -13.06
CA LYS A 92 -6.57 1.72 -11.81
C LYS A 92 -5.36 2.06 -10.93
N ASP A 93 -4.39 1.14 -10.83
CA ASP A 93 -3.17 1.33 -10.04
C ASP A 93 -2.25 2.34 -10.70
N ARG A 94 -2.11 2.25 -12.01
CA ARG A 94 -1.40 3.23 -12.83
C ARG A 94 -1.97 4.64 -12.66
N LEU A 95 -3.30 4.78 -12.63
CA LEU A 95 -3.96 6.05 -12.41
C LEU A 95 -3.61 6.63 -11.02
N LEU A 96 -3.67 5.82 -9.97
CA LEU A 96 -3.34 6.24 -8.60
C LEU A 96 -1.87 6.64 -8.48
N MET A 97 -0.94 5.86 -9.04
CA MET A 97 0.48 6.20 -9.05
C MET A 97 0.78 7.52 -9.78
N ASN A 98 0.03 7.83 -10.83
CA ASN A 98 0.20 9.10 -11.57
C ASN A 98 -0.41 10.31 -10.88
N LYS A 99 -1.57 10.14 -10.24
CA LYS A 99 -2.43 11.24 -9.80
C LYS A 99 -2.49 11.41 -8.28
N ALA A 100 -2.30 10.34 -7.54
CA ALA A 100 -2.39 10.33 -6.08
C ALA A 100 -1.23 9.53 -5.42
N PRO A 101 0.05 9.76 -5.81
CA PRO A 101 1.16 8.95 -5.33
C PRO A 101 1.39 9.12 -3.82
N HIS A 102 1.14 10.30 -3.25
CA HIS A 102 1.23 10.54 -1.81
C HIS A 102 0.15 9.82 -1.01
N GLN A 103 -1.07 9.68 -1.59
CA GLN A 103 -2.15 8.91 -0.98
C GLN A 103 -1.78 7.41 -0.89
N MET A 104 -1.21 6.86 -1.95
CA MET A 104 -0.67 5.50 -1.94
C MET A 104 0.44 5.34 -0.91
N LEU A 105 1.37 6.31 -0.85
CA LEU A 105 2.50 6.28 0.09
C LEU A 105 2.03 6.38 1.54
N GLU A 106 1.09 7.26 1.86
CA GLU A 106 0.51 7.35 3.21
C GLU A 106 -0.10 6.02 3.65
N GLY A 107 -0.94 5.40 2.81
CA GLY A 107 -1.52 4.08 3.10
C GLY A 107 -0.47 2.98 3.25
N MET A 108 0.62 3.05 2.49
CA MET A 108 1.76 2.14 2.62
C MET A 108 2.48 2.30 3.98
N ILE A 109 2.70 3.55 4.44
CA ILE A 109 3.33 3.81 5.73
C ILE A 109 2.44 3.34 6.88
N ILE A 110 1.12 3.57 6.80
CA ILE A 110 0.14 3.08 7.78
C ILE A 110 0.18 1.56 7.88
N ALA A 111 0.18 0.86 6.74
CA ALA A 111 0.26 -0.60 6.70
C ALA A 111 1.58 -1.12 7.28
N ALA A 112 2.71 -0.48 6.93
CA ALA A 112 4.03 -0.83 7.43
C ALA A 112 4.12 -0.68 8.95
N TYR A 113 3.59 0.43 9.50
CA TYR A 113 3.49 0.66 10.94
C TYR A 113 2.67 -0.43 11.63
N ALA A 114 1.48 -0.73 11.10
CA ALA A 114 0.57 -1.71 11.68
C ALA A 114 1.17 -3.12 11.80
N ILE A 115 2.01 -3.54 10.84
CA ILE A 115 2.65 -4.86 10.86
C ILE A 115 4.03 -4.88 11.51
N GLY A 116 4.56 -3.71 11.94
CA GLY A 116 5.90 -3.57 12.52
C GLY A 116 7.02 -3.76 11.49
N CYS A 117 6.83 -3.24 10.28
CA CYS A 117 7.79 -3.28 9.18
C CYS A 117 8.65 -2.01 9.19
N HIS A 118 9.94 -2.14 8.91
CA HIS A 118 10.89 -1.02 8.84
C HIS A 118 11.52 -0.86 7.45
N THR A 119 11.29 -1.80 6.53
CA THR A 119 11.73 -1.72 5.14
C THR A 119 10.62 -2.22 4.23
N SER A 120 10.13 -1.35 3.36
CA SER A 120 9.07 -1.64 2.43
C SER A 120 9.53 -1.52 0.99
N PHE A 121 8.89 -2.27 0.09
CA PHE A 121 9.20 -2.23 -1.33
C PHE A 121 7.97 -1.82 -2.13
N ILE A 122 8.19 -1.03 -3.19
CA ILE A 122 7.22 -0.83 -4.27
C ILE A 122 7.74 -1.64 -5.45
N TYR A 123 7.08 -2.75 -5.76
CA TYR A 123 7.41 -3.54 -6.94
C TYR A 123 6.56 -3.04 -8.10
N ILE A 124 7.19 -2.28 -9.01
CA ILE A 124 6.50 -1.65 -10.14
C ILE A 124 6.80 -2.37 -11.44
N ARG A 125 5.78 -2.51 -12.27
CA ARG A 125 5.89 -3.06 -13.62
C ARG A 125 6.98 -2.35 -14.44
N GLY A 126 7.82 -3.12 -15.14
CA GLY A 126 8.96 -2.58 -15.89
C GLY A 126 8.60 -1.52 -16.94
N GLU A 127 7.41 -1.63 -17.55
CA GLU A 127 6.90 -0.72 -18.57
C GLU A 127 6.39 0.62 -18.01
N PHE A 128 6.16 0.70 -16.71
CA PHE A 128 5.64 1.91 -16.04
C PHE A 128 6.75 2.90 -15.68
N TYR A 129 7.58 3.27 -16.68
CA TYR A 129 8.72 4.15 -16.44
C TYR A 129 8.33 5.56 -16.00
N LYS A 130 7.25 6.11 -16.54
CA LYS A 130 6.73 7.41 -16.14
C LYS A 130 6.28 7.40 -14.67
N GLU A 131 5.52 6.40 -14.30
CA GLU A 131 5.03 6.19 -12.94
C GLU A 131 6.19 5.97 -11.96
N TYR A 132 7.19 5.21 -12.37
CA TYR A 132 8.42 5.02 -11.61
C TYR A 132 9.10 6.37 -11.30
N LYS A 133 9.23 7.27 -12.29
CA LYS A 133 9.82 8.60 -12.08
C LYS A 133 8.99 9.48 -11.15
N ILE A 134 7.67 9.39 -11.19
CA ILE A 134 6.79 10.10 -10.26
C ILE A 134 7.01 9.58 -8.84
N LEU A 135 7.06 8.25 -8.67
CA LEU A 135 7.27 7.64 -7.35
C LEU A 135 8.66 7.93 -6.77
N GLU A 136 9.72 7.96 -7.60
CA GLU A 136 11.06 8.40 -7.16
C GLU A 136 11.00 9.80 -6.55
N LYS A 137 10.34 10.73 -7.25
CA LYS A 137 10.17 12.11 -6.77
C LYS A 137 9.32 12.14 -5.48
N THR A 138 8.21 11.43 -5.45
CA THR A 138 7.31 11.35 -4.29
C THR A 138 8.04 10.83 -3.04
N ILE A 139 8.87 9.81 -3.19
CA ILE A 139 9.67 9.25 -2.09
C ILE A 139 10.75 10.25 -1.64
N ALA A 140 11.43 10.91 -2.58
CA ALA A 140 12.41 11.95 -2.23
C ALA A 140 11.75 13.08 -1.44
N GLU A 141 10.60 13.61 -1.89
CA GLU A 141 9.83 14.62 -1.17
C GLU A 141 9.41 14.13 0.23
N ALA A 142 9.07 12.85 0.38
CA ALA A 142 8.69 12.29 1.67
C ALA A 142 9.88 12.21 2.65
N TYR A 143 11.07 11.85 2.19
CA TYR A 143 12.28 11.89 3.01
C TYR A 143 12.65 13.32 3.43
N GLU A 144 12.63 14.27 2.49
CA GLU A 144 12.92 15.68 2.76
C GLU A 144 11.95 16.32 3.78
N ASN A 145 10.73 15.82 3.86
CA ASN A 145 9.69 16.31 4.76
C ASN A 145 9.48 15.47 6.03
N ASN A 146 10.42 14.58 6.35
CA ASN A 146 10.35 13.69 7.53
C ASN A 146 9.09 12.80 7.58
N ILE A 147 8.58 12.43 6.40
CA ILE A 147 7.46 11.49 6.23
C ILE A 147 7.99 10.07 6.04
N LEU A 148 9.26 9.92 5.63
CA LEU A 148 10.02 8.68 5.56
C LEU A 148 11.36 8.84 6.28
N GLY A 149 12.04 7.73 6.53
CA GLY A 149 13.34 7.67 7.20
C GLY A 149 13.20 7.47 8.70
N GLN A 150 13.99 8.25 9.48
CA GLN A 150 14.05 8.11 10.92
C GLN A 150 13.03 9.03 11.62
N ASN A 151 12.41 8.53 12.70
CA ASN A 151 11.50 9.31 13.54
C ASN A 151 10.39 10.02 12.76
N ILE A 152 9.69 9.30 11.91
CA ILE A 152 8.65 9.81 10.99
C ILE A 152 7.67 10.71 11.75
N LEU A 153 7.47 11.94 11.26
CA LEU A 153 6.59 12.97 11.85
C LEU A 153 6.81 13.19 13.35
N GLY A 154 8.05 13.00 13.83
CA GLY A 154 8.40 13.14 15.25
C GLY A 154 8.03 11.96 16.14
N SER A 155 7.61 10.83 15.56
CA SER A 155 7.39 9.56 16.27
C SER A 155 8.71 8.78 16.46
N ASN A 156 8.64 7.65 17.17
CA ASN A 156 9.77 6.71 17.28
C ASN A 156 9.78 5.66 16.15
N TYR A 157 8.97 5.85 15.11
CA TYR A 157 8.85 4.91 14.01
C TYR A 157 9.77 5.28 12.85
N ASN A 158 10.44 4.28 12.29
CA ASN A 158 11.36 4.41 11.17
C ASN A 158 10.90 3.54 10.02
N LEU A 159 10.95 4.04 8.80
CA LEU A 159 10.62 3.27 7.61
C LEU A 159 11.44 3.74 6.42
N ASP A 160 12.07 2.79 5.75
CA ASP A 160 12.68 2.97 4.44
C ASP A 160 11.81 2.36 3.34
N VAL A 161 11.70 3.07 2.21
CA VAL A 161 10.94 2.62 1.05
C VAL A 161 11.85 2.53 -0.17
N VAL A 162 11.88 1.35 -0.79
CA VAL A 162 12.68 1.06 -1.98
C VAL A 162 11.77 0.77 -3.16
N ILE A 163 12.02 1.40 -4.31
CA ILE A 163 11.32 1.06 -5.55
C ILE A 163 12.13 0.02 -6.31
N HIS A 164 11.49 -1.09 -6.66
CA HIS A 164 12.06 -2.13 -7.52
C HIS A 164 11.28 -2.20 -8.83
N ARG A 165 11.98 -2.04 -9.96
CA ARG A 165 11.38 -2.20 -11.28
C ARG A 165 11.45 -3.66 -11.71
N GLY A 166 10.29 -4.25 -11.96
CA GLY A 166 10.18 -5.56 -12.59
C GLY A 166 10.66 -5.57 -14.05
N ALA A 167 10.79 -6.76 -14.61
CA ALA A 167 11.22 -6.98 -15.99
C ALA A 167 10.06 -7.24 -16.97
N GLY A 168 8.82 -6.91 -16.62
CA GLY A 168 7.65 -7.01 -17.49
C GLY A 168 6.99 -8.39 -17.57
N ALA A 169 7.33 -9.32 -16.68
CA ALA A 169 6.69 -10.63 -16.65
C ALA A 169 5.33 -10.56 -15.92
N TYR A 170 4.23 -10.90 -16.59
CA TYR A 170 2.87 -10.95 -16.03
C TYR A 170 2.79 -11.74 -14.73
N ILE A 171 3.49 -12.89 -14.65
CA ILE A 171 3.48 -13.77 -13.48
C ILE A 171 4.03 -13.11 -12.21
N CYS A 172 4.83 -12.05 -12.34
CA CYS A 172 5.33 -11.28 -11.20
C CYS A 172 4.23 -10.41 -10.53
N GLY A 173 3.02 -10.36 -11.08
CA GLY A 173 1.82 -9.87 -10.39
C GLY A 173 1.29 -10.82 -9.31
N GLU A 174 1.61 -12.12 -9.38
CA GLU A 174 1.35 -13.08 -8.30
C GLU A 174 2.33 -12.86 -7.13
N GLU A 175 1.84 -12.87 -5.88
CA GLU A 175 2.62 -12.42 -4.72
C GLU A 175 3.92 -13.19 -4.50
N THR A 176 3.97 -14.50 -4.78
CA THR A 176 5.18 -15.30 -4.58
C THR A 176 6.14 -15.23 -5.77
N GLY A 177 5.63 -15.13 -6.98
CA GLY A 177 6.42 -14.84 -8.17
C GLY A 177 7.07 -13.46 -8.09
N LEU A 178 6.37 -12.47 -7.55
CA LEU A 178 6.90 -11.15 -7.25
C LEU A 178 8.04 -11.22 -6.23
N ILE A 179 7.87 -11.99 -5.14
CA ILE A 179 8.91 -12.16 -4.13
C ILE A 179 10.16 -12.82 -4.72
N GLU A 180 10.01 -13.87 -5.52
CA GLU A 180 11.15 -14.51 -6.21
C GLU A 180 11.88 -13.51 -7.11
N SER A 181 11.14 -12.69 -7.87
CA SER A 181 11.73 -11.65 -8.73
C SER A 181 12.46 -10.59 -7.91
N LEU A 182 11.89 -10.15 -6.79
CA LEU A 182 12.50 -9.17 -5.88
C LEU A 182 13.80 -9.72 -5.25
N GLU A 183 13.90 -11.04 -5.05
CA GLU A 183 15.10 -11.74 -4.59
C GLU A 183 16.14 -11.94 -5.71
N GLY A 184 15.90 -11.44 -6.94
CA GLY A 184 16.80 -11.60 -8.07
C GLY A 184 16.73 -12.97 -8.75
N LYS A 185 15.71 -13.76 -8.44
CA LYS A 185 15.48 -15.08 -9.03
C LYS A 185 14.47 -15.01 -10.17
N ARG A 186 14.25 -16.12 -10.87
CA ARG A 186 13.15 -16.23 -11.82
C ARG A 186 11.82 -16.13 -11.08
N GLY A 187 10.86 -15.36 -11.60
CA GLY A 187 9.56 -15.10 -10.99
C GLY A 187 8.62 -16.30 -10.99
N TRP A 188 9.06 -17.46 -10.58
CA TRP A 188 8.24 -18.64 -10.46
C TRP A 188 7.47 -18.65 -9.14
N PRO A 189 6.12 -18.81 -9.18
CA PRO A 189 5.33 -18.88 -7.96
C PRO A 189 5.78 -20.03 -7.05
N ARG A 190 5.76 -19.78 -5.74
CA ARG A 190 6.06 -20.78 -4.71
C ARG A 190 4.81 -21.63 -4.42
N ILE A 191 5.04 -22.87 -4.03
CA ILE A 191 3.99 -23.73 -3.48
C ILE A 191 3.60 -23.19 -2.09
N LYS A 192 2.31 -23.09 -1.81
CA LYS A 192 1.76 -22.69 -0.50
C LYS A 192 1.10 -23.92 0.17
N PRO A 193 1.26 -24.15 1.47
CA PRO A 193 2.08 -23.42 2.45
C PRO A 193 3.59 -23.69 2.27
N PRO A 194 4.48 -22.83 2.83
CA PRO A 194 4.19 -21.67 3.70
C PRO A 194 3.66 -20.46 2.93
N PHE A 195 2.79 -19.67 3.60
CA PHE A 195 2.31 -18.41 3.05
C PHE A 195 3.32 -17.28 3.28
N PRO A 196 3.38 -16.25 2.42
CA PRO A 196 4.33 -15.14 2.55
C PRO A 196 4.30 -14.42 3.91
N ALA A 197 3.13 -14.35 4.57
CA ALA A 197 3.02 -13.78 5.91
C ALA A 197 3.88 -14.51 6.95
N ILE A 198 4.24 -15.76 6.71
CA ILE A 198 5.11 -16.58 7.55
C ILE A 198 6.53 -16.65 6.96
N GLU A 199 6.63 -16.90 5.66
CA GLU A 199 7.90 -17.10 4.96
C GLU A 199 7.83 -16.49 3.54
N GLY A 200 8.11 -15.19 3.46
CA GLY A 200 8.10 -14.41 2.23
C GLY A 200 9.51 -14.01 1.76
N TYR A 201 9.75 -12.69 1.63
CA TYR A 201 11.00 -12.13 1.15
C TYR A 201 12.17 -12.49 2.09
N LEU A 202 13.21 -13.08 1.53
CA LEU A 202 14.37 -13.61 2.27
C LEU A 202 13.95 -14.50 3.46
N GLN A 203 12.94 -15.36 3.26
CA GLN A 203 12.39 -16.26 4.28
C GLN A 203 11.89 -15.54 5.54
N SER A 204 11.50 -14.28 5.42
CA SER A 204 11.00 -13.43 6.50
C SER A 204 9.51 -13.13 6.31
N PRO A 205 8.77 -12.88 7.39
CA PRO A 205 7.37 -12.51 7.32
C PRO A 205 7.13 -11.32 6.38
N THR A 206 6.27 -11.50 5.37
CA THR A 206 6.06 -10.51 4.31
C THR A 206 4.57 -10.37 3.99
N ILE A 207 4.07 -9.14 3.99
CA ILE A 207 2.75 -8.80 3.46
C ILE A 207 2.90 -8.20 2.07
N VAL A 208 2.14 -8.73 1.12
CA VAL A 208 2.02 -8.15 -0.23
C VAL A 208 0.61 -7.57 -0.37
N ASN A 209 0.50 -6.27 -0.65
CA ASN A 209 -0.77 -5.60 -0.91
C ASN A 209 -0.73 -4.85 -2.24
N ASN A 210 -1.87 -4.79 -2.93
CA ASN A 210 -2.03 -4.04 -4.16
C ASN A 210 -2.07 -2.52 -3.90
N VAL A 211 -1.69 -1.71 -4.89
CA VAL A 211 -1.66 -0.24 -4.85
C VAL A 211 -3.00 0.35 -4.37
N GLU A 212 -4.11 -0.03 -5.00
CA GLU A 212 -5.44 0.49 -4.63
C GLU A 212 -5.83 0.08 -3.21
N THR A 213 -5.48 -1.13 -2.78
CA THR A 213 -5.74 -1.60 -1.42
C THR A 213 -5.06 -0.70 -0.39
N LEU A 214 -3.77 -0.37 -0.59
CA LEU A 214 -3.04 0.51 0.30
C LEU A 214 -3.58 1.94 0.25
N SER A 215 -3.91 2.45 -0.94
CA SER A 215 -4.53 3.77 -1.09
C SER A 215 -5.88 3.89 -0.39
N CYS A 216 -6.58 2.78 -0.11
CA CYS A 216 -7.81 2.77 0.68
C CYS A 216 -7.57 2.79 2.19
N CYS A 217 -6.41 2.35 2.68
CA CYS A 217 -6.19 2.15 4.13
C CYS A 217 -6.37 3.45 4.93
N LEU A 218 -5.92 4.58 4.39
CA LEU A 218 -6.06 5.89 5.06
C LEU A 218 -7.52 6.32 5.29
N LEU A 219 -8.46 5.86 4.46
CA LEU A 219 -9.88 6.19 4.57
C LEU A 219 -10.52 5.59 5.82
N TYR A 220 -10.00 4.46 6.29
CA TYR A 220 -10.52 3.73 7.44
C TYR A 220 -9.86 4.14 8.76
N THR A 221 -8.69 4.75 8.70
CA THR A 221 -8.03 5.36 9.84
C THR A 221 -8.36 6.85 10.00
N SER A 222 -9.05 7.44 9.03
CA SER A 222 -9.51 8.83 9.07
C SER A 222 -10.83 8.96 9.85
N PRO A 223 -11.04 10.04 10.62
CA PRO A 223 -12.26 10.22 11.45
C PRO A 223 -13.50 10.66 10.66
N SER A 224 -13.59 10.45 9.36
CA SER A 224 -14.70 10.93 8.55
C SER A 224 -15.93 10.02 8.64
N PRO A 225 -17.12 10.53 9.04
CA PRO A 225 -18.37 9.76 9.02
C PRO A 225 -18.83 9.32 7.62
N ARG A 226 -18.21 9.84 6.55
CA ARG A 226 -18.53 9.48 5.17
C ARG A 226 -18.08 8.08 4.80
N ASP A 227 -17.08 7.56 5.47
CA ASP A 227 -16.44 6.30 5.10
C ASP A 227 -17.27 5.08 5.50
N LEU A 228 -18.12 5.22 6.51
CA LEU A 228 -19.01 4.15 7.00
C LEU A 228 -20.22 3.91 6.07
N SER A 229 -20.60 4.89 5.25
CA SER A 229 -21.77 4.78 4.36
C SER A 229 -21.46 4.20 2.97
N THR A 230 -20.19 4.25 2.53
CA THR A 230 -19.79 3.81 1.18
C THR A 230 -19.36 2.34 1.11
N SER A 231 -19.18 1.66 2.25
CA SER A 231 -18.80 0.24 2.30
C SER A 231 -19.92 -0.74 1.92
N ARG A 232 -21.14 -0.26 1.65
CA ARG A 232 -22.26 -1.05 1.16
C ARG A 232 -22.42 -0.93 -0.35
N MET A 233 -21.49 -1.48 -1.12
CA MET A 233 -21.82 -1.88 -2.48
C MET A 233 -22.54 -3.21 -2.43
N PRO A 234 -23.75 -3.34 -3.03
CA PRO A 234 -24.35 -4.65 -3.20
C PRO A 234 -23.42 -5.48 -4.09
N SER A 235 -23.11 -6.69 -3.64
CA SER A 235 -22.53 -7.71 -4.50
C SER A 235 -23.48 -7.93 -5.67
N SER A 236 -23.16 -7.42 -6.84
CA SER A 236 -23.82 -7.88 -8.06
C SER A 236 -23.47 -9.34 -8.25
N ALA A 237 -24.50 -10.16 -8.24
CA ALA A 237 -24.48 -11.57 -8.61
C ALA A 237 -23.89 -11.78 -10.01
#